data_0242ac7965bb856d73065edb6cec09a4
#
_entry.id   0242ac7965bb856d73065edb6cec09a4
#
_cell.length_a   1.000
_cell.length_b   1.000
_cell.length_c   1.000
_cell.angle_alpha   90.00
_cell.angle_beta   90.00
_cell.angle_gamma   90.00
#
_symmetry.space_group_name_H-M   'P 1'
#
loop_
_entity.id
_entity.type
_entity.pdbx_description
1 polymer ?
#
loop_
_entity_poly.entity_id
_entity_poly.type
_entity_poly.pdbx_seq_one_letter_code
_entity_poly.pdbx_strand_id
1 'polypeptide(L)'
;MSDDASSSQAPTAAVPFPTLTILYLPTEAMTVVDDVSQKYPNSTVEDCVGFFHGTQKHCTKVTIWSQGIDSLWLNAVVARTKELASVDFVTLVSGGMMYML
;
A
#
# COMPACT_ATOMS: atom_id res chain seq x y z
N MET A 1 -24.95 -17.14 -23.79
CA MET A 1 -24.55 -16.60 -23.64
C MET A 1 -23.93 -16.22 -23.55
N SER A 2 -23.99 -15.87 -23.33
CA SER A 2 -23.41 -15.28 -23.27
C SER A 2 -22.78 -14.80 -23.02
N ASP A 3 -22.61 -14.65 -22.77
CA ASP A 3 -21.99 -13.98 -22.56
C ASP A 3 -21.18 -13.63 -22.75
N ASP A 4 -21.08 -13.85 -23.07
CA ASP A 4 -20.24 -13.40 -23.19
C ASP A 4 -19.52 -12.50 -23.51
N ALA A 5 -19.41 -12.37 -24.33
CA ALA A 5 -18.88 -11.07 -24.80
C ALA A 5 -18.70 -10.11 -23.68
N SER A 6 -19.40 -10.24 -22.69
CA SER A 6 -19.26 -9.48 -21.47
C SER A 6 -17.94 -9.72 -20.76
N SER A 7 -17.14 -10.68 -21.18
CA SER A 7 -15.87 -11.00 -20.55
C SER A 7 -14.86 -9.86 -20.64
N SER A 8 -15.00 -8.94 -21.61
CA SER A 8 -14.09 -7.79 -21.75
C SER A 8 -14.55 -6.56 -20.98
N GLN A 9 -15.68 -6.64 -20.30
CA GLN A 9 -16.27 -5.51 -19.59
C GLN A 9 -16.46 -5.86 -18.12
N ALA A 10 -16.28 -4.87 -17.26
CA ALA A 10 -16.60 -5.02 -15.85
C ALA A 10 -18.10 -5.24 -15.68
N PRO A 11 -18.54 -6.07 -14.75
CA PRO A 11 -19.95 -6.19 -14.42
C PRO A 11 -20.54 -4.85 -14.02
N THR A 12 -21.82 -4.63 -14.36
CA THR A 12 -22.47 -3.36 -14.03
C THR A 12 -22.57 -3.11 -12.53
N ALA A 13 -22.52 -4.17 -11.72
CA ALA A 13 -22.54 -4.07 -10.26
C ALA A 13 -21.16 -3.90 -9.66
N ALA A 14 -20.10 -3.83 -10.47
CA ALA A 14 -18.74 -3.70 -9.96
C ALA A 14 -18.51 -2.33 -9.35
N VAL A 15 -17.81 -2.33 -8.22
CA VAL A 15 -17.37 -1.11 -7.55
C VAL A 15 -15.88 -0.92 -7.85
N PRO A 16 -15.51 0.16 -8.53
CA PRO A 16 -14.10 0.36 -8.90
C PRO A 16 -13.27 0.84 -7.71
N PHE A 17 -12.02 0.39 -7.65
CA PHE A 17 -11.00 0.87 -6.72
C PHE A 17 -9.82 1.34 -7.56
N PRO A 18 -9.88 2.56 -8.11
CA PRO A 18 -8.91 3.00 -9.12
C PRO A 18 -7.56 3.44 -8.57
N THR A 19 -7.46 3.66 -7.26
CA THR A 19 -6.24 4.17 -6.64
C THR A 19 -5.41 3.02 -6.10
N LEU A 20 -4.22 2.85 -6.66
CA LEU A 20 -3.24 1.89 -6.19
C LEU A 20 -2.19 2.62 -5.37
N THR A 21 -1.99 2.16 -4.15
CA THR A 21 -0.96 2.69 -3.25
C THR A 21 -0.16 1.52 -2.69
N ILE A 22 1.16 1.63 -2.71
CA ILE A 22 2.04 0.60 -2.17
C ILE A 22 2.92 1.24 -1.11
N LEU A 23 2.91 0.66 0.09
CA LEU A 23 3.79 1.05 1.18
C LEU A 23 4.81 -0.04 1.42
N TYR A 24 6.07 0.35 1.55
CA TYR A 24 7.14 -0.55 1.96
C TYR A 24 7.47 -0.26 3.40
N LEU A 25 7.03 -1.14 4.29
CA LEU A 25 7.14 -0.93 5.73
C LEU A 25 8.27 -1.77 6.30
N PRO A 26 9.12 -1.19 7.17
CA PRO A 26 10.11 -1.97 7.91
C PRO A 26 9.43 -3.05 8.74
N THR A 27 10.12 -4.16 8.95
CA THR A 27 9.58 -5.28 9.74
C THR A 27 9.25 -4.89 11.18
N GLU A 28 9.93 -3.89 11.73
CA GLU A 28 9.66 -3.37 13.07
C GLU A 28 8.31 -2.66 13.18
N ALA A 29 7.71 -2.30 12.05
CA ALA A 29 6.44 -1.57 12.02
C ALA A 29 5.25 -2.49 11.70
N MET A 30 5.30 -3.75 12.06
CA MET A 30 4.23 -4.71 11.75
C MET A 30 2.86 -4.32 12.31
N THR A 31 2.83 -3.60 13.44
CA THR A 31 1.55 -3.13 14.00
C THR A 31 0.85 -2.13 13.07
N VAL A 32 1.61 -1.42 12.24
CA VAL A 32 1.05 -0.50 11.26
C VAL A 32 0.30 -1.24 10.16
N VAL A 33 0.72 -2.46 9.84
CA VAL A 33 0.05 -3.28 8.83
C VAL A 33 -1.41 -3.54 9.21
N ASP A 34 -1.66 -3.81 10.49
CA ASP A 34 -3.02 -4.01 10.99
C ASP A 34 -3.85 -2.74 10.85
N ASP A 35 -3.28 -1.58 11.16
CA ASP A 35 -3.95 -0.30 11.01
C ASP A 35 -4.32 -0.04 9.54
N VAL A 36 -3.41 -0.37 8.63
CA VAL A 36 -3.65 -0.21 7.20
C VAL A 36 -4.80 -1.11 6.74
N SER A 37 -4.78 -2.38 7.14
CA SER A 37 -5.80 -3.33 6.71
C SER A 37 -7.18 -3.00 7.27
N GLN A 38 -7.25 -2.37 8.43
CA GLN A 38 -8.52 -1.91 9.00
C GLN A 38 -9.07 -0.68 8.28
N LYS A 39 -8.21 0.24 7.91
CA LYS A 39 -8.62 1.45 7.19
C LYS A 39 -8.95 1.15 5.73
N TYR A 40 -8.15 0.31 5.10
CA TYR A 40 -8.29 -0.05 3.68
C TYR A 40 -8.35 -1.57 3.55
N PRO A 41 -9.55 -2.16 3.65
CA PRO A 41 -9.68 -3.62 3.69
C PRO A 41 -9.33 -4.33 2.38
N ASN A 42 -9.25 -3.60 1.26
CA ASN A 42 -8.79 -4.17 -0.01
C ASN A 42 -7.27 -4.00 -0.12
N SER A 43 -6.56 -4.76 0.66
CA SER A 43 -5.10 -4.70 0.73
C SER A 43 -4.51 -6.10 0.73
N THR A 44 -3.29 -6.20 0.22
CA THR A 44 -2.48 -7.42 0.27
C THR A 44 -1.16 -7.12 0.94
N VAL A 45 -0.61 -8.12 1.61
CA VAL A 45 0.62 -8.00 2.38
C VAL A 45 1.58 -9.09 1.94
N GLU A 46 2.82 -8.69 1.62
CA GLU A 46 3.85 -9.61 1.17
C GLU A 46 5.17 -9.28 1.87
N ASP A 47 5.92 -10.33 2.22
CA ASP A 47 7.30 -10.15 2.62
C ASP A 47 8.14 -9.89 1.38
N CYS A 48 9.07 -8.97 1.47
CA CYS A 48 9.95 -8.66 0.35
C CYS A 48 11.34 -8.26 0.81
N VAL A 49 12.25 -8.20 -0.15
CA VAL A 49 13.59 -7.69 0.05
C VAL A 49 13.75 -6.51 -0.91
N GLY A 50 14.07 -5.36 -0.37
CA GLY A 50 14.28 -4.16 -1.16
C GLY A 50 15.70 -3.62 -1.00
N PHE A 51 16.11 -2.80 -1.95
CA PHE A 51 17.36 -2.05 -1.86
C PHE A 51 16.99 -0.58 -1.75
N PHE A 52 17.30 0.01 -0.61
CA PHE A 52 17.01 1.42 -0.32
C PHE A 52 18.33 2.12 -0.07
N HIS A 53 18.64 3.11 -0.91
CA HIS A 53 19.96 3.76 -0.92
C HIS A 53 21.10 2.75 -1.03
N GLY A 54 20.91 1.70 -1.85
CA GLY A 54 21.91 0.67 -2.06
C GLY A 54 22.05 -0.36 -0.95
N THR A 55 21.28 -0.23 0.13
CA THR A 55 21.32 -1.16 1.25
C THR A 55 20.15 -2.13 1.14
N GLN A 56 20.44 -3.43 1.19
CA GLN A 56 19.44 -4.47 1.18
C GLN A 56 18.70 -4.51 2.52
N LYS A 57 17.38 -4.53 2.47
CA LYS A 57 16.54 -4.60 3.66
C LYS A 57 15.35 -5.53 3.44
N HIS A 58 15.02 -6.27 4.47
CA HIS A 58 13.73 -6.96 4.53
C HIS A 58 12.65 -5.95 4.88
N CYS A 59 11.53 -6.06 4.20
CA CYS A 59 10.40 -5.16 4.42
C CYS A 59 9.09 -5.90 4.17
N THR A 60 8.01 -5.27 4.56
CA THR A 60 6.67 -5.74 4.26
C THR A 60 6.07 -4.81 3.22
N LYS A 61 5.69 -5.38 2.08
CA LYS A 61 5.04 -4.65 1.00
C LYS A 61 3.53 -4.72 1.21
N VAL A 62 2.91 -3.58 1.40
CA VAL A 62 1.46 -3.48 1.56
C VAL A 62 0.90 -2.80 0.34
N THR A 63 0.07 -3.52 -0.40
CA THR A 63 -0.60 -3.00 -1.60
C THR A 63 -2.04 -2.68 -1.25
N ILE A 64 -2.45 -1.44 -1.49
CA ILE A 64 -3.77 -0.95 -1.14
C ILE A 64 -4.50 -0.55 -2.41
N TRP A 65 -5.68 -1.11 -2.62
CA TRP A 65 -6.62 -0.65 -3.64
C TRP A 65 -7.72 0.14 -2.96
N SER A 66 -7.94 1.38 -3.38
CA SER A 66 -8.92 2.26 -2.74
C SER A 66 -9.56 3.19 -3.75
N GLN A 67 -10.53 3.97 -3.28
CA GLN A 67 -11.12 5.06 -4.05
C GLN A 67 -10.37 6.38 -3.83
N GLY A 68 -9.38 6.36 -2.94
CA GLY A 68 -8.53 7.50 -2.61
C GLY A 68 -7.89 7.29 -1.25
N ILE A 69 -6.73 7.88 -1.04
CA ILE A 69 -6.01 7.78 0.24
C ILE A 69 -6.23 9.06 1.04
N ASP A 70 -6.62 8.88 2.30
CA ASP A 70 -6.74 9.98 3.25
C ASP A 70 -5.34 10.47 3.62
N SER A 71 -5.02 11.70 3.25
CA SER A 71 -3.69 12.27 3.44
C SER A 71 -3.32 12.44 4.91
N LEU A 72 -4.28 12.83 5.74
CA LEU A 72 -4.00 12.99 7.18
C LEU A 72 -3.71 11.65 7.83
N TRP A 73 -4.47 10.62 7.47
CA TRP A 73 -4.23 9.28 7.94
C TRP A 73 -2.87 8.76 7.47
N LEU A 74 -2.54 8.98 6.20
CA LEU A 74 -1.25 8.55 5.63
C LEU A 74 -0.09 9.21 6.36
N ASN A 75 -0.16 10.51 6.61
CA ASN A 75 0.89 11.22 7.33
C ASN A 75 1.07 10.66 8.74
N ALA A 76 -0.02 10.32 9.42
CA ALA A 76 0.05 9.73 10.77
C ALA A 76 0.70 8.35 10.73
N VAL A 77 0.37 7.53 9.73
CA VAL A 77 0.95 6.21 9.55
C VAL A 77 2.45 6.30 9.27
N VAL A 78 2.84 7.23 8.40
CA VAL A 78 4.25 7.44 8.09
C VAL A 78 5.03 7.86 9.34
N ALA A 79 4.50 8.81 10.10
CA ALA A 79 5.16 9.28 11.32
C ALA A 79 5.32 8.15 12.33
N ARG A 80 4.28 7.34 12.51
CA ARG A 80 4.33 6.21 13.44
C ARG A 80 5.32 5.15 12.99
N THR A 81 5.39 4.88 11.70
CA THR A 81 6.33 3.92 11.14
C THR A 81 7.76 4.36 11.39
N LYS A 82 8.06 5.63 11.15
CA LYS A 82 9.39 6.19 11.41
C LYS A 82 9.78 6.04 12.87
N GLU A 83 8.84 6.28 13.76
CA GLU A 83 9.08 6.18 15.21
C GLU A 83 9.34 4.73 15.62
N LEU A 84 8.50 3.79 15.17
CA LEU A 84 8.61 2.38 15.55
C LEU A 84 9.89 1.73 15.01
N ALA A 85 10.30 2.09 13.82
CA ALA A 85 11.43 1.47 13.13
C ALA A 85 12.70 2.29 13.19
N SER A 86 12.66 3.50 13.75
CA SER A 86 13.80 4.43 13.81
C SER A 86 14.39 4.65 12.42
N VAL A 87 13.54 4.91 11.44
CA VAL A 87 13.94 5.18 10.06
C VAL A 87 13.61 6.62 9.71
N ASP A 88 14.38 7.18 8.77
CA ASP A 88 14.18 8.55 8.31
C ASP A 88 13.14 8.66 7.20
N PHE A 89 12.92 7.58 6.46
CA PHE A 89 12.04 7.56 5.31
C PHE A 89 11.17 6.34 5.29
N VAL A 90 9.94 6.53 4.77
CA VAL A 90 9.05 5.44 4.41
C VAL A 90 8.82 5.53 2.92
N THR A 91 9.01 4.44 2.20
CA THR A 91 8.85 4.41 0.76
C THR A 91 7.40 4.15 0.39
N LEU A 92 6.86 5.01 -0.45
CA LEU A 92 5.50 4.94 -0.95
C LEU A 92 5.49 4.97 -2.47
N VAL A 93 4.67 4.15 -3.09
CA VAL A 93 4.40 4.24 -4.53
C VAL A 93 2.94 4.61 -4.72
N SER A 94 2.68 5.66 -5.46
CA SER A 94 1.33 6.12 -5.75
C SER A 94 1.32 6.88 -7.07
N GLY A 95 0.29 6.64 -7.88
CA GLY A 95 0.15 7.31 -9.16
C GLY A 95 1.32 7.06 -10.12
N GLY A 96 1.95 5.89 -10.03
CA GLY A 96 3.10 5.55 -10.86
C GLY A 96 4.41 6.19 -10.44
N MET A 97 4.44 6.85 -9.28
CA MET A 97 5.64 7.52 -8.77
C MET A 97 6.02 6.97 -7.41
N MET A 98 7.33 6.93 -7.15
CA MET A 98 7.86 6.56 -5.84
C MET A 98 8.17 7.82 -5.04
N TYR A 99 7.76 7.81 -3.78
CA TYR A 99 8.03 8.89 -2.84
C TYR A 99 8.79 8.34 -1.64
N MET A 100 9.69 9.11 -1.13
CA MET A 100 10.35 8.87 0.15
C MET A 100 9.83 9.91 1.15
N LEU A 101 8.94 9.48 1.98
CA LEU A 101 8.22 10.37 2.89
C LEU A 101 8.92 10.51 4.23
#